data_0b676f3dc8dbdb9e59782db936bcbf75
#
_entry.id   0b676f3dc8dbdb9e59782db936bcbf75
#
_cell.length_a   1.000
_cell.length_b   1.000
_cell.length_c   1.000
_cell.angle_alpha   90.00
_cell.angle_beta   90.00
_cell.angle_gamma   90.00
#
_symmetry.space_group_name_H-M   'P 1'
#
loop_
_entity.id
_entity.type
_entity.pdbx_description
1 polymer ?
#
loop_
_entity_poly.entity_id
_entity_poly.type
_entity_poly.pdbx_seq_one_letter_code
_entity_poly.pdbx_strand_id
1 'polypeptide(L)'
;GGRCILFCDTKRDCTELCDALQSSLEKGAKALHGDIAQNNREVVLQGFRDNKFQVLVATDVAARGLDISGVELVIQCEPPKDPETYIHRSGRTGRAGATGICVTLLTPRNEWAIPNIERKGGFRFVRIGPPQPAEMAKAAAKIVCEKVRAVHKGAAKLFMQAARDLLEEGDDHDEGRDAVEVLAMALAHACGHGELRQRSLLTSTAGSTTLILSAGGTEIRTPTYVWNFLKQRLPEDEVQINRLTLSQDNLKAVFDVPAKLADKYCGLSENSSGRSAITIEVCEELPELSQRPQGFGSGGGGGGRGGGGRGYGGRGGGSRSPGGGGRFGGGRGGGGRG
;
A
#
# COMPACT_ATOMS: atom_id res chain seq x y z
N GLY A 1 6.64 17.42 -14.18
CA GLY A 1 5.78 16.83 -13.20
C GLY A 1 4.81 17.84 -12.62
N GLY A 2 3.57 17.44 -12.47
CA GLY A 2 2.50 18.25 -11.96
C GLY A 2 2.51 18.38 -10.43
N ARG A 3 1.58 19.17 -9.88
CA ARG A 3 1.41 19.38 -8.45
C ARG A 3 0.59 18.22 -7.85
N CYS A 4 0.98 17.79 -6.65
CA CYS A 4 0.32 16.70 -5.92
C CYS A 4 -0.05 17.14 -4.50
N ILE A 5 -1.21 16.70 -4.02
CA ILE A 5 -1.59 16.80 -2.61
C ILE A 5 -1.67 15.39 -2.03
N LEU A 6 -0.99 15.17 -0.89
CA LEU A 6 -1.13 13.98 -0.08
C LEU A 6 -1.95 14.30 1.17
N PHE A 7 -3.02 13.54 1.40
CA PHE A 7 -3.83 13.65 2.60
C PHE A 7 -3.45 12.58 3.63
N CYS A 8 -3.12 13.02 4.83
CA CYS A 8 -2.87 12.18 6.00
C CYS A 8 -3.94 12.43 7.07
N ASP A 9 -4.26 11.43 7.87
CA ASP A 9 -5.26 11.56 8.92
C ASP A 9 -4.72 12.28 10.15
N THR A 10 -3.43 12.11 10.48
CA THR A 10 -2.82 12.75 11.66
C THR A 10 -1.74 13.77 11.31
N LYS A 11 -1.51 14.73 12.21
CA LYS A 11 -0.45 15.73 12.09
C LYS A 11 0.94 15.09 12.09
N ARG A 12 1.10 14.04 12.89
CA ARG A 12 2.34 13.29 13.00
C ARG A 12 2.70 12.62 11.69
N ASP A 13 1.77 11.86 11.10
CA ASP A 13 1.99 11.19 9.82
C ASP A 13 2.29 12.21 8.71
N CYS A 14 1.62 13.38 8.77
CA CYS A 14 1.85 14.47 7.83
C CYS A 14 3.30 14.99 7.91
N THR A 15 3.85 15.15 9.11
CA THR A 15 5.23 15.60 9.31
C THR A 15 6.22 14.53 8.90
N GLU A 16 6.06 13.28 9.40
CA GLU A 16 6.95 12.16 9.11
C GLU A 16 7.02 11.87 7.60
N LEU A 17 5.88 11.89 6.92
CA LEU A 17 5.82 11.68 5.48
C LEU A 17 6.47 12.85 4.71
N CYS A 18 6.25 14.08 5.14
CA CYS A 18 6.87 15.25 4.54
C CYS A 18 8.40 15.18 4.62
N ASP A 19 8.94 14.81 5.78
CA ASP A 19 10.39 14.68 6.00
C ASP A 19 10.98 13.56 5.14
N ALA A 20 10.29 12.41 5.04
CA ALA A 20 10.72 11.32 4.18
C ALA A 20 10.72 11.70 2.69
N LEU A 21 9.75 12.49 2.24
CA LEU A 21 9.65 12.93 0.86
C LEU A 21 10.62 14.07 0.52
N GLN A 22 11.03 14.87 1.50
CA GLN A 22 11.90 16.03 1.29
C GLN A 22 13.23 15.64 0.63
N SER A 23 13.81 14.51 1.01
CA SER A 23 15.07 14.01 0.45
C SER A 23 14.90 13.28 -0.88
N SER A 24 13.70 12.78 -1.16
CA SER A 24 13.40 11.95 -2.33
C SER A 24 12.92 12.74 -3.54
N LEU A 25 12.49 13.98 -3.35
CA LEU A 25 11.90 14.83 -4.39
C LEU A 25 12.82 16.00 -4.73
N GLU A 26 13.00 16.27 -6.01
CA GLU A 26 13.86 17.36 -6.50
C GLU A 26 13.46 18.74 -5.96
N LYS A 27 12.15 19.03 -5.98
CA LYS A 27 11.61 20.30 -5.44
C LYS A 27 11.09 20.16 -4.01
N GLY A 28 11.26 18.99 -3.40
CA GLY A 28 10.83 18.70 -2.05
C GLY A 28 9.32 18.67 -1.82
N ALA A 29 8.96 18.52 -0.55
CA ALA A 29 7.60 18.55 -0.05
C ALA A 29 7.45 19.57 1.09
N LYS A 30 6.22 20.02 1.36
CA LYS A 30 5.89 20.87 2.53
C LYS A 30 4.66 20.32 3.25
N ALA A 31 4.72 20.34 4.58
CA ALA A 31 3.60 19.93 5.42
C ALA A 31 2.61 21.10 5.65
N LEU A 32 1.33 20.76 5.81
CA LEU A 32 0.26 21.69 6.15
C LEU A 32 -0.71 21.05 7.15
N HIS A 33 -0.57 21.38 8.43
CA HIS A 33 -1.42 20.86 9.52
C HIS A 33 -1.71 21.94 10.58
N GLY A 34 -2.58 21.63 11.53
CA GLY A 34 -3.11 22.60 12.48
C GLY A 34 -2.08 23.30 13.37
N ASP A 35 -0.90 22.71 13.59
CA ASP A 35 0.14 23.29 14.44
C ASP A 35 1.01 24.32 13.70
N ILE A 36 0.83 24.48 12.39
CA ILE A 36 1.54 25.49 11.61
C ILE A 36 0.85 26.85 11.80
N ALA A 37 1.62 27.86 12.22
CA ALA A 37 1.12 29.21 12.39
C ALA A 37 0.49 29.76 11.10
N GLN A 38 -0.56 30.57 11.23
CA GLN A 38 -1.36 31.05 10.10
C GLN A 38 -0.51 31.74 9.02
N ASN A 39 0.43 32.59 9.42
CA ASN A 39 1.31 33.28 8.46
C ASN A 39 2.15 32.28 7.64
N ASN A 40 2.67 31.23 8.29
CA ASN A 40 3.45 30.20 7.61
C ASN A 40 2.58 29.35 6.68
N ARG A 41 1.31 29.12 7.01
CA ARG A 41 0.36 28.41 6.15
C ARG A 41 0.16 29.16 4.83
N GLU A 42 0.00 30.48 4.89
CA GLU A 42 -0.15 31.32 3.71
C GLU A 42 1.10 31.29 2.83
N VAL A 43 2.29 31.37 3.45
CA VAL A 43 3.57 31.25 2.73
C VAL A 43 3.70 29.90 2.02
N VAL A 44 3.35 28.79 2.72
CA VAL A 44 3.37 27.44 2.14
C VAL A 44 2.39 27.35 0.97
N LEU A 45 1.17 27.85 1.13
CA LEU A 45 0.16 27.80 0.07
C LEU A 45 0.57 28.64 -1.15
N GLN A 46 1.09 29.83 -0.94
CA GLN A 46 1.58 30.64 -2.03
C GLN A 46 2.76 29.96 -2.76
N GLY A 47 3.70 29.39 -2.00
CA GLY A 47 4.80 28.61 -2.59
C GLY A 47 4.33 27.41 -3.41
N PHE A 48 3.26 26.74 -2.98
CA PHE A 48 2.65 25.64 -3.73
C PHE A 48 1.97 26.12 -5.02
N ARG A 49 1.25 27.23 -4.97
CA ARG A 49 0.65 27.85 -6.16
C ARG A 49 1.72 28.29 -7.16
N ASP A 50 2.80 28.85 -6.69
CA ASP A 50 3.95 29.29 -7.47
C ASP A 50 4.85 28.16 -7.97
N ASN A 51 4.47 26.88 -7.70
CA ASN A 51 5.23 25.69 -8.08
C ASN A 51 6.69 25.67 -7.54
N LYS A 52 6.93 26.29 -6.36
CA LYS A 52 8.23 26.27 -5.69
C LYS A 52 8.57 24.88 -5.14
N PHE A 53 7.56 24.09 -4.84
CA PHE A 53 7.65 22.67 -4.51
C PHE A 53 6.44 21.93 -5.12
N GLN A 54 6.57 20.61 -5.30
CA GLN A 54 5.60 19.82 -6.06
C GLN A 54 4.58 19.10 -5.20
N VAL A 55 4.93 18.79 -3.94
CA VAL A 55 4.10 17.96 -3.07
C VAL A 55 3.71 18.73 -1.81
N LEU A 56 2.40 18.82 -1.59
CA LEU A 56 1.83 19.33 -0.35
C LEU A 56 1.28 18.17 0.46
N VAL A 57 1.80 17.95 1.66
CA VAL A 57 1.30 16.93 2.60
C VAL A 57 0.39 17.61 3.60
N ALA A 58 -0.88 17.24 3.68
CA ALA A 58 -1.86 17.99 4.45
C ALA A 58 -2.81 17.11 5.26
N THR A 59 -3.30 17.65 6.38
CA THR A 59 -4.44 17.09 7.09
C THR A 59 -5.73 17.79 6.66
N ASP A 60 -6.90 17.15 6.85
CA ASP A 60 -8.20 17.70 6.47
C ASP A 60 -8.48 19.08 7.08
N VAL A 61 -8.19 19.24 8.38
CA VAL A 61 -8.45 20.48 9.13
C VAL A 61 -7.68 21.65 8.49
N ALA A 62 -6.46 21.39 8.04
CA ALA A 62 -5.63 22.43 7.45
C ALA A 62 -6.02 22.71 5.98
N ALA A 63 -6.55 21.72 5.28
CA ALA A 63 -6.94 21.86 3.87
C ALA A 63 -8.35 22.41 3.65
N ARG A 64 -9.21 22.38 4.69
CA ARG A 64 -10.56 22.94 4.62
C ARG A 64 -10.52 24.47 4.52
N GLY A 65 -11.36 25.02 3.65
CA GLY A 65 -11.46 26.48 3.46
C GLY A 65 -10.30 27.10 2.69
N LEU A 66 -9.27 26.34 2.31
CA LEU A 66 -8.18 26.83 1.52
C LEU A 66 -8.45 26.64 0.03
N ASP A 67 -8.16 27.68 -0.75
CA ASP A 67 -8.22 27.59 -2.20
C ASP A 67 -6.98 26.87 -2.75
N ILE A 68 -7.02 25.55 -2.57
CA ILE A 68 -6.06 24.61 -3.16
C ILE A 68 -6.85 23.76 -4.14
N SER A 69 -6.77 24.11 -5.41
CA SER A 69 -7.50 23.41 -6.46
C SER A 69 -6.65 23.33 -7.73
N GLY A 70 -7.08 22.51 -8.68
CA GLY A 70 -6.39 22.34 -9.94
C GLY A 70 -5.05 21.65 -9.82
N VAL A 71 -4.93 20.71 -8.87
CA VAL A 71 -3.76 19.80 -8.83
C VAL A 71 -4.00 18.61 -9.74
N GLU A 72 -2.94 18.05 -10.28
CA GLU A 72 -3.02 16.94 -11.22
C GLU A 72 -3.25 15.61 -10.50
N LEU A 73 -2.74 15.48 -9.27
CA LEU A 73 -2.80 14.25 -8.50
C LEU A 73 -3.21 14.53 -7.05
N VAL A 74 -4.16 13.75 -6.55
CA VAL A 74 -4.49 13.66 -5.13
C VAL A 74 -4.17 12.24 -4.66
N ILE A 75 -3.43 12.12 -3.56
CA ILE A 75 -3.18 10.84 -2.91
C ILE A 75 -3.79 10.91 -1.51
N GLN A 76 -4.59 9.92 -1.17
CA GLN A 76 -5.10 9.74 0.18
C GLN A 76 -4.34 8.56 0.80
N CYS A 77 -3.56 8.83 1.85
CA CYS A 77 -2.73 7.82 2.51
C CYS A 77 -3.58 6.73 3.19
N GLU A 78 -4.84 7.07 3.49
CA GLU A 78 -5.86 6.13 3.94
C GLU A 78 -7.24 6.57 3.45
N PRO A 79 -8.19 5.65 3.23
CA PRO A 79 -9.57 6.01 2.96
C PRO A 79 -10.17 6.67 4.20
N PRO A 80 -10.74 7.87 4.10
CA PRO A 80 -11.35 8.54 5.24
C PRO A 80 -12.59 7.78 5.70
N LYS A 81 -12.87 7.84 7.01
CA LYS A 81 -14.05 7.20 7.61
C LYS A 81 -15.36 7.81 7.11
N ASP A 82 -15.35 9.11 6.86
CA ASP A 82 -16.49 9.84 6.33
C ASP A 82 -16.38 9.99 4.81
N PRO A 83 -17.35 9.47 4.04
CA PRO A 83 -17.36 9.58 2.59
C PRO A 83 -17.38 11.00 2.04
N GLU A 84 -17.95 11.97 2.76
CA GLU A 84 -17.93 13.38 2.34
C GLU A 84 -16.53 13.97 2.37
N THR A 85 -15.76 13.56 3.37
CA THR A 85 -14.33 13.91 3.43
C THR A 85 -13.58 13.40 2.21
N TYR A 86 -13.87 12.16 1.76
CA TYR A 86 -13.29 11.63 0.52
C TYR A 86 -13.60 12.53 -0.69
N ILE A 87 -14.85 12.90 -0.86
CA ILE A 87 -15.31 13.75 -1.98
C ILE A 87 -14.61 15.13 -1.93
N HIS A 88 -14.48 15.70 -0.74
CA HIS A 88 -13.79 16.98 -0.57
C HIS A 88 -12.29 16.91 -0.86
N ARG A 89 -11.62 15.81 -0.47
CA ARG A 89 -10.20 15.57 -0.78
C ARG A 89 -10.02 15.36 -2.28
N SER A 90 -10.77 14.44 -2.89
CA SER A 90 -10.69 14.15 -4.32
C SER A 90 -11.04 15.35 -5.19
N GLY A 91 -12.01 16.18 -4.77
CA GLY A 91 -12.38 17.41 -5.44
C GLY A 91 -11.30 18.52 -5.47
N ARG A 92 -10.08 18.27 -5.02
CA ARG A 92 -8.92 19.17 -5.24
C ARG A 92 -8.32 19.00 -6.63
N THR A 93 -8.63 17.90 -7.30
CA THR A 93 -8.27 17.64 -8.71
C THR A 93 -9.51 17.60 -9.61
N GLY A 94 -9.33 17.53 -10.92
CA GLY A 94 -10.42 17.36 -11.89
C GLY A 94 -11.37 18.56 -11.99
N ARG A 95 -10.91 19.79 -11.81
CA ARG A 95 -11.74 21.00 -11.88
C ARG A 95 -11.67 21.69 -13.25
N ALA A 96 -12.71 22.48 -13.54
CA ALA A 96 -12.80 23.30 -14.76
C ALA A 96 -12.66 22.49 -16.06
N GLY A 97 -13.19 21.26 -16.11
CA GLY A 97 -13.13 20.41 -17.30
C GLY A 97 -11.81 19.68 -17.50
N ALA A 98 -10.83 19.88 -16.61
CA ALA A 98 -9.60 19.11 -16.62
C ALA A 98 -9.81 17.72 -15.97
N THR A 99 -9.15 16.70 -16.51
CA THR A 99 -9.07 15.37 -15.88
C THR A 99 -8.11 15.41 -14.72
N GLY A 100 -8.43 14.68 -13.65
CA GLY A 100 -7.58 14.55 -12.47
C GLY A 100 -7.51 13.10 -12.00
N ILE A 101 -6.45 12.77 -11.30
CA ILE A 101 -6.24 11.44 -10.73
C ILE A 101 -6.32 11.53 -9.21
N CYS A 102 -7.15 10.68 -8.61
CA CYS A 102 -7.19 10.49 -7.17
C CYS A 102 -6.84 9.03 -6.83
N VAL A 103 -5.77 8.84 -6.09
CA VAL A 103 -5.31 7.52 -5.63
C VAL A 103 -5.58 7.41 -4.13
N THR A 104 -6.12 6.28 -3.69
CA THR A 104 -6.30 5.99 -2.27
C THR A 104 -5.51 4.74 -1.92
N LEU A 105 -4.57 4.88 -0.97
CA LEU A 105 -3.80 3.75 -0.50
C LEU A 105 -4.69 2.90 0.42
N LEU A 106 -4.72 1.60 0.15
CA LEU A 106 -5.62 0.67 0.80
C LEU A 106 -4.83 -0.41 1.53
N THR A 107 -5.20 -0.65 2.78
CA THR A 107 -4.74 -1.79 3.55
C THR A 107 -5.93 -2.71 3.88
N PRO A 108 -5.71 -3.99 4.19
CA PRO A 108 -6.81 -4.88 4.60
C PRO A 108 -7.61 -4.38 5.80
N ARG A 109 -7.00 -3.54 6.64
CA ARG A 109 -7.64 -3.00 7.86
C ARG A 109 -8.67 -1.92 7.56
N ASN A 110 -8.50 -1.16 6.46
CA ASN A 110 -9.36 -0.03 6.13
C ASN A 110 -10.22 -0.26 4.87
N GLU A 111 -10.18 -1.48 4.31
CA GLU A 111 -10.95 -1.88 3.12
C GLU A 111 -12.48 -1.75 3.31
N TRP A 112 -12.96 -1.88 4.55
CA TRP A 112 -14.37 -1.72 4.92
C TRP A 112 -14.97 -0.34 4.56
N ALA A 113 -14.14 0.69 4.43
CA ALA A 113 -14.59 2.05 4.10
C ALA A 113 -15.00 2.19 2.63
N ILE A 114 -14.41 1.40 1.74
CA ILE A 114 -14.55 1.53 0.29
C ILE A 114 -16.01 1.43 -0.19
N PRO A 115 -16.82 0.41 0.19
CA PRO A 115 -18.19 0.30 -0.30
C PRO A 115 -19.08 1.51 0.08
N ASN A 116 -18.81 2.13 1.22
CA ASN A 116 -19.57 3.29 1.67
C ASN A 116 -19.19 4.55 0.87
N ILE A 117 -17.91 4.72 0.57
CA ILE A 117 -17.41 5.83 -0.27
C ILE A 117 -17.97 5.69 -1.69
N GLU A 118 -17.91 4.50 -2.30
CA GLU A 118 -18.45 4.22 -3.62
C GLU A 118 -19.96 4.53 -3.71
N ARG A 119 -20.72 4.06 -2.72
CA ARG A 119 -22.17 4.30 -2.67
C ARG A 119 -22.52 5.78 -2.55
N LYS A 120 -21.83 6.52 -1.68
CA LYS A 120 -22.08 7.95 -1.47
C LYS A 120 -21.59 8.79 -2.64
N GLY A 121 -20.44 8.41 -3.22
CA GLY A 121 -19.84 9.12 -4.35
C GLY A 121 -20.45 8.81 -5.70
N GLY A 122 -21.21 7.70 -5.84
CA GLY A 122 -21.83 7.29 -7.09
C GLY A 122 -20.82 6.80 -8.15
N PHE A 123 -19.67 6.28 -7.73
CA PHE A 123 -18.62 5.76 -8.61
C PHE A 123 -18.08 4.42 -8.09
N ARG A 124 -17.20 3.79 -8.86
CA ARG A 124 -16.43 2.60 -8.46
C ARG A 124 -14.94 2.87 -8.50
N PHE A 125 -14.22 2.34 -7.51
CA PHE A 125 -12.76 2.36 -7.54
C PHE A 125 -12.23 1.34 -8.54
N VAL A 126 -11.22 1.75 -9.28
CA VAL A 126 -10.36 0.81 -10.03
C VAL A 126 -9.24 0.37 -9.09
N ARG A 127 -9.18 -0.92 -8.78
CA ARG A 127 -8.11 -1.47 -7.94
C ARG A 127 -6.87 -1.69 -8.80
N ILE A 128 -5.77 -1.12 -8.39
CA ILE A 128 -4.46 -1.29 -9.01
C ILE A 128 -3.48 -1.80 -7.96
N GLY A 129 -2.54 -2.62 -8.40
CA GLY A 129 -1.39 -3.00 -7.58
C GLY A 129 -0.40 -1.83 -7.43
N PRO A 130 0.58 -1.96 -6.53
CA PRO A 130 1.67 -0.99 -6.46
C PRO A 130 2.47 -1.01 -7.77
N PRO A 131 3.02 0.16 -8.20
CA PRO A 131 3.86 0.21 -9.37
C PRO A 131 5.02 -0.79 -9.26
N GLN A 132 5.26 -1.54 -10.33
CA GLN A 132 6.36 -2.50 -10.35
C GLN A 132 7.70 -1.78 -10.45
N PRO A 133 8.78 -2.34 -9.85
CA PRO A 133 10.11 -1.76 -9.94
C PRO A 133 10.57 -1.49 -11.37
N ALA A 134 10.22 -2.37 -12.31
CA ALA A 134 10.53 -2.20 -13.73
C ALA A 134 9.80 -1.00 -14.35
N GLU A 135 8.52 -0.75 -13.99
CA GLU A 135 7.77 0.41 -14.45
C GLU A 135 8.31 1.71 -13.86
N MET A 136 8.65 1.67 -12.56
CA MET A 136 9.27 2.80 -11.86
C MET A 136 10.63 3.14 -12.49
N ALA A 137 11.46 2.14 -12.77
CA ALA A 137 12.75 2.32 -13.44
C ALA A 137 12.58 2.92 -14.85
N LYS A 138 11.63 2.42 -15.65
CA LYS A 138 11.32 2.99 -16.98
C LYS A 138 10.86 4.45 -16.90
N ALA A 139 10.02 4.78 -15.91
CA ALA A 139 9.56 6.15 -15.72
C ALA A 139 10.70 7.09 -15.26
N ALA A 140 11.54 6.63 -14.30
CA ALA A 140 12.71 7.36 -13.84
C ALA A 140 13.72 7.57 -14.96
N ALA A 141 13.97 6.55 -15.79
CA ALA A 141 14.88 6.63 -16.92
C ALA A 141 14.50 7.73 -17.91
N LYS A 142 13.20 7.93 -18.20
CA LYS A 142 12.75 9.04 -19.06
C LYS A 142 13.18 10.39 -18.51
N ILE A 143 12.98 10.63 -17.22
CA ILE A 143 13.33 11.87 -16.53
C ILE A 143 14.85 12.09 -16.56
N VAL A 144 15.63 11.03 -16.24
CA VAL A 144 17.11 11.11 -16.23
C VAL A 144 17.63 11.35 -17.66
N CYS A 145 17.08 10.70 -18.67
CA CYS A 145 17.47 10.95 -20.06
C CYS A 145 17.24 12.41 -20.50
N GLU A 146 16.14 13.05 -20.07
CA GLU A 146 15.91 14.48 -20.31
C GLU A 146 16.97 15.35 -19.63
N LYS A 147 17.32 15.04 -18.37
CA LYS A 147 18.39 15.73 -17.62
C LYS A 147 19.74 15.54 -18.29
N VAL A 148 20.07 14.33 -18.76
CA VAL A 148 21.31 14.02 -19.47
C VAL A 148 21.42 14.85 -20.78
N ARG A 149 20.31 14.97 -21.54
CA ARG A 149 20.29 15.83 -22.75
C ARG A 149 20.54 17.30 -22.47
N ALA A 150 20.19 17.76 -21.27
CA ALA A 150 20.39 19.14 -20.83
C ALA A 150 21.80 19.42 -20.28
N VAL A 151 22.64 18.40 -20.12
CA VAL A 151 24.02 18.55 -19.61
C VAL A 151 24.87 19.35 -20.60
N HIS A 152 25.52 20.40 -20.09
CA HIS A 152 26.39 21.23 -20.90
C HIS A 152 27.62 20.44 -21.39
N LYS A 153 27.98 20.58 -22.66
CA LYS A 153 29.11 19.85 -23.29
C LYS A 153 30.45 20.02 -22.54
N GLY A 154 30.66 21.19 -21.95
CA GLY A 154 31.88 21.47 -21.14
C GLY A 154 31.93 20.61 -19.87
N ALA A 155 30.78 20.41 -19.20
CA ALA A 155 30.74 19.55 -18.03
C ALA A 155 30.95 18.07 -18.42
N ALA A 156 30.35 17.60 -19.52
CA ALA A 156 30.54 16.24 -19.99
C ALA A 156 32.01 15.90 -20.27
N LYS A 157 32.82 16.87 -20.76
CA LYS A 157 34.24 16.66 -21.02
C LYS A 157 35.05 16.26 -19.77
N LEU A 158 34.62 16.73 -18.59
CA LEU A 158 35.32 16.41 -17.32
C LEU A 158 35.18 14.91 -16.95
N PHE A 159 34.17 14.24 -17.47
CA PHE A 159 33.89 12.83 -17.17
C PHE A 159 34.37 11.88 -18.28
N MET A 160 34.93 12.40 -19.38
CA MET A 160 35.31 11.57 -20.53
C MET A 160 36.37 10.51 -20.18
N GLN A 161 37.33 10.83 -19.30
CA GLN A 161 38.35 9.86 -18.90
C GLN A 161 37.73 8.74 -18.08
N ALA A 162 36.96 9.07 -17.03
CA ALA A 162 36.29 8.07 -16.21
C ALA A 162 35.35 7.18 -17.03
N ALA A 163 34.68 7.74 -18.07
CA ALA A 163 33.85 6.95 -18.97
C ALA A 163 34.68 5.96 -19.81
N ARG A 164 35.90 6.33 -20.24
CA ARG A 164 36.78 5.40 -20.95
C ARG A 164 37.27 4.30 -20.02
N ASP A 165 37.69 4.66 -18.81
CA ASP A 165 38.20 3.71 -17.81
C ASP A 165 37.11 2.65 -17.53
N LEU A 166 35.82 3.05 -17.39
CA LEU A 166 34.68 2.13 -17.22
C LEU A 166 34.40 1.20 -18.43
N LEU A 167 34.76 1.65 -19.64
CA LEU A 167 34.63 0.82 -20.85
C LEU A 167 35.81 -0.17 -20.98
N GLU A 168 36.98 0.21 -20.48
CA GLU A 168 38.20 -0.61 -20.52
C GLU A 168 38.24 -1.65 -19.37
N GLU A 169 37.48 -1.45 -18.27
CA GLU A 169 37.29 -2.41 -17.17
C GLU A 169 36.41 -3.58 -17.61
N GLY A 170 36.91 -4.46 -18.51
CA GLY A 170 36.27 -5.71 -18.89
C GLY A 170 36.53 -6.82 -17.86
N ASP A 171 35.59 -7.75 -17.69
CA ASP A 171 35.86 -9.02 -17.02
C ASP A 171 36.94 -9.82 -17.78
N ASP A 172 37.64 -10.74 -17.11
CA ASP A 172 38.82 -11.53 -17.53
C ASP A 172 38.85 -12.18 -18.96
N HIS A 173 37.93 -11.84 -19.82
CA HIS A 173 37.84 -12.25 -21.23
C HIS A 173 37.89 -11.03 -22.16
N ASP A 174 39.04 -10.44 -22.37
CA ASP A 174 39.61 -9.65 -23.48
C ASP A 174 38.68 -8.82 -24.42
N GLU A 175 37.40 -8.67 -24.13
CA GLU A 175 36.45 -7.77 -24.80
C GLU A 175 35.96 -6.74 -23.79
N GLY A 176 36.29 -5.44 -24.02
CA GLY A 176 35.76 -4.33 -23.22
C GLY A 176 34.25 -4.34 -23.13
N ARG A 177 33.69 -3.76 -22.08
CA ARG A 177 32.23 -3.70 -21.88
C ARG A 177 31.54 -2.96 -23.02
N ASP A 178 30.33 -3.42 -23.40
CA ASP A 178 29.52 -2.69 -24.36
C ASP A 178 29.16 -1.29 -23.83
N ALA A 179 29.39 -0.27 -24.63
CA ALA A 179 29.12 1.12 -24.28
C ALA A 179 27.63 1.36 -23.91
N VAL A 180 26.70 0.58 -24.50
CA VAL A 180 25.28 0.65 -24.18
C VAL A 180 25.03 0.07 -22.80
N GLU A 181 25.72 -1.01 -22.43
CA GLU A 181 25.61 -1.61 -21.10
C GLU A 181 26.14 -0.69 -20.02
N VAL A 182 27.33 -0.12 -20.19
CA VAL A 182 27.90 0.85 -19.25
C VAL A 182 27.00 2.09 -19.11
N LEU A 183 26.44 2.58 -20.21
CA LEU A 183 25.49 3.69 -20.17
C LEU A 183 24.19 3.29 -19.42
N ALA A 184 23.70 2.07 -19.62
CA ALA A 184 22.52 1.57 -18.90
C ALA A 184 22.79 1.45 -17.39
N MET A 185 23.97 0.99 -16.99
CA MET A 185 24.40 0.95 -15.59
C MET A 185 24.47 2.35 -14.98
N ALA A 186 25.04 3.32 -15.68
CA ALA A 186 25.11 4.71 -15.25
C ALA A 186 23.72 5.33 -15.09
N LEU A 187 22.81 5.07 -16.03
CA LEU A 187 21.41 5.51 -15.95
C LEU A 187 20.67 4.85 -14.78
N ALA A 188 20.85 3.54 -14.55
CA ALA A 188 20.27 2.82 -13.43
C ALA A 188 20.72 3.40 -12.10
N HIS A 189 22.03 3.69 -11.96
CA HIS A 189 22.58 4.34 -10.79
C HIS A 189 22.01 5.75 -10.59
N ALA A 190 21.97 6.56 -11.65
CA ALA A 190 21.42 7.92 -11.60
C ALA A 190 19.90 7.94 -11.27
N CYS A 191 19.17 6.88 -11.62
CA CYS A 191 17.77 6.69 -11.25
C CYS A 191 17.58 6.18 -9.81
N GLY A 192 18.65 5.79 -9.09
CA GLY A 192 18.57 5.15 -7.79
C GLY A 192 18.04 3.70 -7.84
N HIS A 193 18.11 3.07 -8.99
CA HIS A 193 17.62 1.70 -9.23
C HIS A 193 18.76 0.71 -9.51
N GLY A 194 19.85 0.79 -8.76
CA GLY A 194 20.99 -0.15 -8.89
C GLY A 194 20.63 -1.60 -8.57
N GLU A 195 19.57 -1.84 -7.77
CA GLU A 195 19.01 -3.16 -7.50
C GLU A 195 17.51 -3.14 -7.74
N LEU A 196 17.02 -3.95 -8.67
CA LEU A 196 15.59 -4.16 -8.89
C LEU A 196 15.08 -5.23 -7.91
N ARG A 197 14.65 -4.81 -6.72
CA ARG A 197 13.97 -5.71 -5.78
C ARG A 197 12.53 -5.86 -6.19
N GLN A 198 12.13 -7.04 -6.65
CA GLN A 198 10.73 -7.35 -6.91
C GLN A 198 9.89 -7.08 -5.66
N ARG A 199 8.69 -6.57 -5.89
CA ARG A 199 7.70 -6.34 -4.83
C ARG A 199 6.43 -7.11 -5.17
N SER A 200 5.80 -7.65 -4.13
CA SER A 200 4.49 -8.28 -4.27
C SER A 200 3.46 -7.31 -4.84
N LEU A 201 2.64 -7.79 -5.77
CA LEU A 201 1.46 -7.09 -6.28
C LEU A 201 0.32 -7.03 -5.23
N LEU A 202 0.23 -8.04 -4.33
CA LEU A 202 -0.82 -8.12 -3.32
C LEU A 202 -0.54 -7.30 -2.07
N THR A 203 0.73 -7.32 -1.59
CA THR A 203 1.08 -6.76 -0.27
C THR A 203 2.12 -5.66 -0.34
N SER A 204 2.69 -5.38 -1.53
CA SER A 204 3.82 -4.45 -1.72
C SER A 204 5.08 -4.82 -0.95
N THR A 205 5.14 -6.00 -0.37
CA THR A 205 6.29 -6.47 0.42
C THR A 205 7.50 -6.64 -0.48
N ALA A 206 8.61 -5.99 -0.13
CA ALA A 206 9.88 -6.15 -0.84
C ALA A 206 10.44 -7.57 -0.64
N GLY A 207 11.02 -8.15 -1.70
CA GLY A 207 11.57 -9.51 -1.66
C GLY A 207 10.51 -10.61 -1.72
N SER A 208 9.25 -10.26 -1.99
CA SER A 208 8.16 -11.21 -2.25
C SER A 208 7.69 -11.08 -3.69
N THR A 209 7.34 -12.21 -4.29
CA THR A 209 6.77 -12.30 -5.64
C THR A 209 5.34 -12.81 -5.53
N THR A 210 4.43 -12.19 -6.27
CA THR A 210 3.05 -12.67 -6.37
C THR A 210 2.93 -13.72 -7.45
N LEU A 211 2.38 -14.87 -7.10
CA LEU A 211 2.10 -15.98 -8.02
C LEU A 211 0.60 -16.11 -8.24
N ILE A 212 0.23 -16.60 -9.42
CA ILE A 212 -1.13 -16.94 -9.78
C ILE A 212 -1.24 -18.42 -10.05
N LEU A 213 -2.17 -19.09 -9.38
CA LEU A 213 -2.50 -20.48 -9.60
C LEU A 213 -3.82 -20.55 -10.37
N SER A 214 -3.84 -21.27 -11.47
CA SER A 214 -5.02 -21.57 -12.28
C SER A 214 -5.26 -23.08 -12.28
N ALA A 215 -6.51 -23.49 -12.05
CA ALA A 215 -6.87 -24.91 -11.90
C ALA A 215 -7.60 -25.48 -13.15
N GLY A 216 -7.12 -25.15 -14.34
CA GLY A 216 -7.60 -25.75 -15.61
C GLY A 216 -9.11 -25.68 -15.85
N GLY A 217 -9.76 -24.61 -15.38
CA GLY A 217 -11.21 -24.43 -15.47
C GLY A 217 -12.01 -25.04 -14.30
N THR A 218 -11.34 -25.59 -13.29
CA THR A 218 -11.97 -26.03 -12.03
C THR A 218 -12.11 -24.86 -11.08
N GLU A 219 -13.29 -24.68 -10.46
CA GLU A 219 -13.49 -23.61 -9.46
C GLU A 219 -12.68 -23.85 -8.19
N ILE A 220 -11.92 -22.85 -7.79
CA ILE A 220 -11.21 -22.80 -6.53
C ILE A 220 -12.10 -22.12 -5.50
N ARG A 221 -12.92 -22.88 -4.79
CA ARG A 221 -13.95 -22.34 -3.88
C ARG A 221 -13.39 -21.86 -2.55
N THR A 222 -12.24 -22.36 -2.14
CA THR A 222 -11.65 -22.03 -0.84
C THR A 222 -10.13 -21.93 -0.92
N PRO A 223 -9.50 -21.08 -0.12
CA PRO A 223 -8.04 -21.01 0.03
C PRO A 223 -7.40 -22.34 0.42
N THR A 224 -8.15 -23.18 1.15
CA THR A 224 -7.71 -24.51 1.61
C THR A 224 -7.29 -25.41 0.43
N TYR A 225 -7.92 -25.24 -0.74
CA TYR A 225 -7.56 -25.99 -1.95
C TYR A 225 -6.07 -25.75 -2.32
N VAL A 226 -5.65 -24.48 -2.36
CA VAL A 226 -4.27 -24.12 -2.68
C VAL A 226 -3.29 -24.61 -1.61
N TRP A 227 -3.65 -24.46 -0.33
CA TRP A 227 -2.84 -24.96 0.77
C TRP A 227 -2.62 -26.48 0.69
N ASN A 228 -3.67 -27.23 0.44
CA ASN A 228 -3.58 -28.69 0.30
C ASN A 228 -2.74 -29.10 -0.92
N PHE A 229 -2.92 -28.41 -2.05
CA PHE A 229 -2.13 -28.65 -3.25
C PHE A 229 -0.62 -28.47 -3.00
N LEU A 230 -0.24 -27.37 -2.34
CA LEU A 230 1.15 -27.05 -2.05
C LEU A 230 1.76 -27.98 -0.98
N LYS A 231 1.03 -28.27 0.09
CA LYS A 231 1.49 -29.19 1.16
C LYS A 231 1.71 -30.63 0.68
N GLN A 232 1.02 -31.05 -0.34
CA GLN A 232 1.24 -32.38 -0.94
C GLN A 232 2.53 -32.48 -1.77
N ARG A 233 3.08 -31.33 -2.20
CA ARG A 233 4.19 -31.26 -3.17
C ARG A 233 5.45 -30.61 -2.62
N LEU A 234 5.34 -29.85 -1.57
CA LEU A 234 6.44 -29.16 -0.89
C LEU A 234 6.56 -29.64 0.57
N PRO A 235 7.78 -29.72 1.11
CA PRO A 235 7.99 -29.89 2.54
C PRO A 235 7.30 -28.78 3.33
N GLU A 236 6.84 -29.08 4.55
CA GLU A 236 6.08 -28.12 5.37
C GLU A 236 6.85 -26.83 5.67
N ASP A 237 8.16 -26.88 5.85
CA ASP A 237 9.06 -25.75 6.07
C ASP A 237 9.24 -24.85 4.85
N GLU A 238 8.96 -25.36 3.65
CA GLU A 238 9.04 -24.61 2.39
C GLU A 238 7.71 -24.02 1.93
N VAL A 239 6.58 -24.39 2.55
CA VAL A 239 5.28 -23.79 2.26
C VAL A 239 5.15 -22.43 2.93
N GLN A 240 5.71 -21.41 2.30
CA GLN A 240 5.72 -20.03 2.79
C GLN A 240 4.81 -19.15 1.94
N ILE A 241 3.56 -18.99 2.38
CA ILE A 241 2.59 -18.08 1.76
C ILE A 241 2.28 -16.95 2.73
N ASN A 242 2.51 -15.72 2.31
CA ASN A 242 2.24 -14.54 3.14
C ASN A 242 0.78 -14.08 3.04
N ARG A 243 0.20 -14.11 1.87
CA ARG A 243 -1.21 -13.78 1.62
C ARG A 243 -1.72 -14.63 0.47
N LEU A 244 -2.99 -15.05 0.57
CA LEU A 244 -3.68 -15.77 -0.48
C LEU A 244 -5.08 -15.18 -0.65
N THR A 245 -5.47 -14.90 -1.89
CA THR A 245 -6.77 -14.35 -2.25
C THR A 245 -7.27 -15.02 -3.52
N LEU A 246 -8.57 -15.27 -3.61
CA LEU A 246 -9.18 -15.83 -4.81
C LEU A 246 -9.58 -14.72 -5.79
N SER A 247 -9.58 -15.01 -7.07
CA SER A 247 -10.19 -14.16 -8.09
C SER A 247 -11.72 -14.14 -7.94
N GLN A 248 -12.37 -13.11 -8.48
CA GLN A 248 -13.82 -12.94 -8.39
C GLN A 248 -14.58 -14.07 -9.12
N ASP A 249 -14.02 -14.60 -10.18
CA ASP A 249 -14.55 -15.74 -10.95
C ASP A 249 -14.29 -17.10 -10.30
N ASN A 250 -13.54 -17.16 -9.19
CA ASN A 250 -13.11 -18.37 -8.50
C ASN A 250 -12.30 -19.36 -9.36
N LEU A 251 -11.77 -18.94 -10.49
CA LEU A 251 -10.95 -19.80 -11.36
C LEU A 251 -9.46 -19.71 -11.06
N LYS A 252 -9.05 -18.67 -10.34
CA LYS A 252 -7.66 -18.36 -10.02
C LYS A 252 -7.48 -18.07 -8.54
N ALA A 253 -6.30 -18.39 -8.04
CA ALA A 253 -5.84 -17.99 -6.71
C ALA A 253 -4.54 -17.21 -6.84
N VAL A 254 -4.44 -16.08 -6.15
CA VAL A 254 -3.26 -15.23 -6.16
C VAL A 254 -2.66 -15.23 -4.76
N PHE A 255 -1.36 -15.43 -4.66
CA PHE A 255 -0.67 -15.50 -3.37
C PHE A 255 0.78 -15.02 -3.46
N ASP A 256 1.29 -14.55 -2.32
CA ASP A 256 2.67 -14.07 -2.21
C ASP A 256 3.58 -15.16 -1.64
N VAL A 257 4.75 -15.27 -2.25
CA VAL A 257 5.84 -16.12 -1.76
C VAL A 257 7.14 -15.33 -1.69
N PRO A 258 8.14 -15.73 -0.88
CA PRO A 258 9.48 -15.17 -0.97
C PRO A 258 10.03 -15.30 -2.41
N ALA A 259 10.62 -14.23 -2.94
CA ALA A 259 11.11 -14.21 -4.33
C ALA A 259 12.08 -15.36 -4.65
N LYS A 260 12.87 -15.79 -3.66
CA LYS A 260 13.81 -16.92 -3.79
C LYS A 260 13.13 -18.28 -4.07
N LEU A 261 11.85 -18.39 -3.72
CA LEU A 261 11.09 -19.63 -3.88
C LEU A 261 10.17 -19.59 -5.11
N ALA A 262 10.04 -18.45 -5.78
CA ALA A 262 9.07 -18.28 -6.88
C ALA A 262 9.25 -19.32 -7.99
N ASP A 263 10.47 -19.53 -8.48
CA ASP A 263 10.78 -20.51 -9.54
C ASP A 263 10.42 -21.95 -9.12
N LYS A 264 10.66 -22.29 -7.83
CA LYS A 264 10.32 -23.59 -7.29
C LYS A 264 8.81 -23.84 -7.31
N TYR A 265 8.02 -22.80 -6.95
CA TYR A 265 6.56 -22.89 -6.99
C TYR A 265 6.04 -22.96 -8.44
N CYS A 266 6.60 -22.19 -9.37
CA CYS A 266 6.25 -22.28 -10.78
C CYS A 266 6.54 -23.66 -11.37
N GLY A 267 7.62 -24.32 -10.93
CA GLY A 267 7.98 -25.69 -11.31
C GLY A 267 6.98 -26.78 -10.86
N LEU A 268 6.04 -26.45 -9.94
CA LEU A 268 4.98 -27.38 -9.53
C LEU A 268 3.80 -27.45 -10.52
N SER A 269 3.85 -26.70 -11.60
CA SER A 269 2.83 -26.72 -12.65
C SER A 269 2.67 -28.11 -13.25
N GLU A 270 1.44 -28.63 -13.26
CA GLU A 270 1.11 -29.93 -13.84
C GLU A 270 0.55 -29.74 -15.26
N ASN A 271 1.35 -30.07 -16.25
CA ASN A 271 0.93 -30.16 -17.66
C ASN A 271 0.21 -31.48 -17.96
N SER A 272 -0.86 -31.79 -17.23
CA SER A 272 -1.71 -32.93 -17.59
C SER A 272 -2.66 -32.48 -18.71
N SER A 273 -2.64 -33.22 -19.83
CA SER A 273 -3.54 -33.02 -20.98
C SER A 273 -4.99 -33.28 -20.53
N GLY A 274 -5.69 -32.25 -20.02
CA GLY A 274 -7.07 -32.38 -19.59
C GLY A 274 -7.57 -31.25 -18.71
N ARG A 275 -8.84 -31.30 -18.31
CA ARG A 275 -9.52 -30.29 -17.45
C ARG A 275 -8.94 -30.12 -16.03
N SER A 276 -7.84 -30.75 -15.70
CA SER A 276 -7.20 -30.73 -14.38
C SER A 276 -5.78 -30.18 -14.39
N ALA A 277 -5.36 -29.49 -15.45
CA ALA A 277 -4.06 -28.87 -15.49
C ALA A 277 -4.00 -27.73 -14.46
N ILE A 278 -3.08 -27.84 -13.51
CA ILE A 278 -2.81 -26.74 -12.55
C ILE A 278 -1.54 -26.04 -13.01
N THR A 279 -1.66 -24.74 -13.27
CA THR A 279 -0.51 -23.89 -13.62
C THR A 279 -0.25 -22.90 -12.50
N ILE A 280 1.03 -22.67 -12.19
CA ILE A 280 1.50 -21.63 -11.29
C ILE A 280 2.48 -20.78 -12.08
N GLU A 281 2.19 -19.50 -12.17
CA GLU A 281 2.98 -18.54 -12.92
C GLU A 281 3.21 -17.28 -12.10
N VAL A 282 4.23 -16.49 -12.45
CA VAL A 282 4.42 -15.16 -11.86
C VAL A 282 3.27 -14.28 -12.32
N CYS A 283 2.60 -13.63 -11.37
CA CYS A 283 1.50 -12.73 -11.65
C CYS A 283 2.05 -11.41 -12.18
N GLU A 284 1.81 -11.08 -13.44
CA GLU A 284 2.20 -9.79 -14.01
C GLU A 284 1.15 -8.72 -13.75
N GLU A 285 -0.13 -9.11 -13.73
CA GLU A 285 -1.26 -8.23 -13.50
C GLU A 285 -2.29 -8.90 -12.59
N LEU A 286 -2.78 -8.18 -11.57
CA LEU A 286 -3.75 -8.73 -10.64
C LEU A 286 -5.10 -8.93 -11.32
N PRO A 287 -5.69 -10.15 -11.26
CA PRO A 287 -7.08 -10.35 -11.68
C PRO A 287 -8.03 -9.60 -10.73
N GLU A 288 -9.28 -9.44 -11.13
CA GLU A 288 -10.31 -8.95 -10.20
C GLU A 288 -10.41 -9.89 -9.00
N LEU A 289 -10.11 -9.35 -7.81
CA LEU A 289 -10.05 -10.14 -6.58
C LEU A 289 -11.41 -10.24 -5.90
N SER A 290 -11.69 -11.39 -5.30
CA SER A 290 -12.89 -11.62 -4.50
C SER A 290 -12.94 -10.67 -3.30
N GLN A 291 -14.05 -9.96 -3.11
CA GLN A 291 -14.27 -9.02 -1.99
C GLN A 291 -14.68 -9.71 -0.68
N ARG A 292 -14.67 -11.04 -0.59
CA ARG A 292 -15.04 -11.72 0.65
C ARG A 292 -14.01 -11.43 1.72
N PRO A 293 -14.38 -10.86 2.88
CA PRO A 293 -13.51 -10.79 4.02
C PRO A 293 -13.22 -12.24 4.44
N GLN A 294 -12.01 -12.68 4.16
CA GLN A 294 -11.54 -13.97 4.67
C GLN A 294 -11.31 -13.80 6.16
N GLY A 295 -12.25 -14.30 6.97
CA GLY A 295 -12.04 -14.46 8.38
C GLY A 295 -10.80 -15.34 8.57
N PHE A 296 -9.73 -14.75 9.06
CA PHE A 296 -8.60 -15.49 9.58
C PHE A 296 -9.09 -16.29 10.78
N GLY A 297 -9.43 -17.55 10.55
CA GLY A 297 -9.52 -18.54 11.60
C GLY A 297 -8.14 -18.68 12.21
N SER A 298 -7.92 -17.98 13.32
CA SER A 298 -6.83 -18.26 14.23
C SER A 298 -6.99 -19.71 14.71
N GLY A 299 -6.30 -20.62 14.06
CA GLY A 299 -6.15 -22.00 14.48
C GLY A 299 -5.24 -22.08 15.69
N GLY A 300 -5.76 -21.64 16.85
CA GLY A 300 -5.16 -21.94 18.15
C GLY A 300 -5.65 -23.33 18.59
N GLY A 301 -4.82 -24.35 18.43
CA GLY A 301 -5.05 -25.66 19.00
C GLY A 301 -5.01 -25.58 20.54
N GLY A 302 -6.04 -26.11 21.16
CA GLY A 302 -6.12 -26.28 22.60
C GLY A 302 -7.08 -27.43 22.90
N GLY A 303 -6.53 -28.66 22.90
CA GLY A 303 -7.23 -29.84 23.35
C GLY A 303 -7.51 -29.73 24.83
N GLY A 304 -8.74 -30.04 25.22
CA GLY A 304 -9.17 -30.20 26.62
C GLY A 304 -10.31 -31.18 26.67
N ARG A 305 -9.97 -32.46 26.82
CA ARG A 305 -10.89 -33.52 27.25
C ARG A 305 -11.19 -33.36 28.74
N GLY A 306 -12.45 -33.57 29.13
CA GLY A 306 -12.88 -33.85 30.50
C GLY A 306 -14.35 -33.49 30.56
N GLY A 307 -15.29 -34.39 30.68
CA GLY A 307 -15.41 -35.40 31.69
C GLY A 307 -16.80 -35.17 32.26
N GLY A 308 -17.69 -36.17 32.14
CA GLY A 308 -19.09 -36.11 32.50
C GLY A 308 -19.34 -35.94 33.99
N GLY A 309 -20.53 -35.48 34.29
CA GLY A 309 -21.03 -35.42 35.66
C GLY A 309 -22.53 -35.18 35.66
N ARG A 310 -23.30 -36.24 35.75
CA ARG A 310 -24.74 -36.22 36.10
C ARG A 310 -24.86 -35.88 37.59
N GLY A 311 -25.88 -35.10 37.98
CA GLY A 311 -26.26 -34.91 39.36
C GLY A 311 -27.49 -34.03 39.46
N TYR A 312 -28.62 -34.61 39.52
CA TYR A 312 -29.77 -34.53 40.41
C TYR A 312 -29.91 -33.33 41.36
N GLY A 313 -31.02 -32.61 41.25
CA GLY A 313 -32.11 -32.50 42.20
C GLY A 313 -31.90 -31.58 43.40
N GLY A 314 -32.87 -30.71 43.64
CA GLY A 314 -33.02 -30.08 44.95
C GLY A 314 -33.89 -28.81 44.91
N ARG A 315 -35.13 -29.00 45.27
CA ARG A 315 -36.18 -28.01 45.59
C ARG A 315 -35.86 -27.22 46.87
N GLY A 316 -36.43 -26.04 46.97
CA GLY A 316 -36.76 -25.31 48.22
C GLY A 316 -36.23 -23.89 48.15
N GLY A 317 -36.99 -22.84 48.22
CA GLY A 317 -38.11 -22.55 49.05
C GLY A 317 -37.77 -21.38 49.96
N GLY A 318 -38.53 -20.28 49.86
CA GLY A 318 -38.77 -19.45 51.03
C GLY A 318 -38.00 -18.08 51.10
N SER A 319 -38.65 -17.03 50.67
CA SER A 319 -39.40 -16.02 51.46
C SER A 319 -38.57 -14.91 52.14
N ARG A 320 -39.08 -13.71 51.86
CA ARG A 320 -39.19 -12.52 52.70
C ARG A 320 -38.06 -11.53 52.79
N SER A 321 -38.38 -10.36 52.22
CA SER A 321 -38.00 -9.02 52.71
C SER A 321 -38.47 -8.83 54.19
N PRO A 322 -38.18 -7.75 54.92
CA PRO A 322 -38.02 -6.36 54.51
C PRO A 322 -37.04 -5.52 55.35
N GLY A 323 -36.85 -4.25 54.91
CA GLY A 323 -36.92 -3.14 55.89
C GLY A 323 -35.68 -2.34 56.16
N GLY A 324 -35.85 -1.06 56.10
CA GLY A 324 -35.17 0.00 56.87
C GLY A 324 -34.03 0.71 56.10
N GLY A 325 -34.05 1.96 55.84
CA GLY A 325 -34.63 3.11 56.54
C GLY A 325 -33.47 3.91 57.13
N GLY A 326 -33.29 5.16 56.72
CA GLY A 326 -32.41 6.13 57.34
C GLY A 326 -31.68 6.98 56.28
N ARG A 327 -32.12 8.06 55.91
CA ARG A 327 -32.33 9.47 56.35
C ARG A 327 -31.22 10.06 57.20
N PHE A 328 -30.90 11.31 56.81
CA PHE A 328 -30.17 12.44 57.42
C PHE A 328 -28.85 12.73 56.71
N GLY A 329 -28.59 13.86 56.19
CA GLY A 329 -28.80 15.26 56.59
C GLY A 329 -27.49 15.95 56.20
N GLY A 330 -27.42 16.95 55.42
CA GLY A 330 -27.64 18.33 55.75
C GLY A 330 -26.30 19.07 56.06
N GLY A 331 -26.05 20.16 55.35
CA GLY A 331 -25.03 21.13 55.70
C GLY A 331 -24.32 21.69 54.46
N ARG A 332 -24.70 22.72 53.90
CA ARG A 332 -24.60 24.20 54.00
C ARG A 332 -23.21 24.72 54.39
N GLY A 333 -22.72 25.61 53.57
CA GLY A 333 -21.77 26.69 53.84
C GLY A 333 -20.71 26.74 52.74
N GLY A 334 -20.50 27.75 52.00
CA GLY A 334 -20.69 29.16 52.11
C GLY A 334 -19.37 29.89 51.90
N GLY A 335 -19.34 30.80 50.91
CA GLY A 335 -18.51 31.98 50.92
C GLY A 335 -17.04 31.82 50.50
N GLY A 336 -16.56 32.51 49.53
CA GLY A 336 -16.32 33.86 49.33
C GLY A 336 -14.99 34.13 48.68
N ARG A 337 -15.01 34.92 47.68
CA ARG A 337 -14.03 35.94 47.24
C ARG A 337 -12.52 35.75 47.46
N GLY A 338 -11.82 35.96 46.39
CA GLY A 338 -10.44 36.32 46.23
C GLY A 338 -10.10 36.35 44.73
#